data_32b4ff6bd5222a8edf85a499752a09e0
#
_entry.id   32b4ff6bd5222a8edf85a499752a09e0
#
_cell.length_a   1.000
_cell.length_b   1.000
_cell.length_c   1.000
_cell.angle_alpha   90.00
_cell.angle_beta   90.00
_cell.angle_gamma   90.00
#
_symmetry.space_group_name_H-M   'P 1'
#
loop_
_entity.id
_entity.type
_entity.pdbx_description
1 polymer ?
#
loop_
_entity_poly.entity_id
_entity_poly.type
_entity_poly.pdbx_seq_one_letter_code
_entity_poly.pdbx_strand_id
1 'polypeptide(L)'
;VEPPPAGDPPSPERRPVILAVDDDPDAIALLGSELEDRYGRTYTVVTARAVTTAQQQLADLCAAGERLALVLSDQWLPDGTGCELLARAGELFPHSRRLLLVSWGEWEVDATAHPLRRAIALGQVDYYALKPWRTGDELFHHVVTEGLHGWVGSDASLSRELAIVADAGSPRASQLRSLLDRNRVPFVFHATGSPDGLRLLQEYRQPDPGVPVVIQRNGRVLVDPSNAEIAEAYGARTRLSGSLEYDVTVIGAGPSGLAAAVYASSEGLRTLVVERETIGGQAGSSSRIRNYLGFPRGVTGADLATRAQQQAWVFGTTFLQMCEAHGLRSSGDRLYLSTTTSNEISTGVVVLAVGVSYRSLGVPALDPLVGQGVFYGATASEAERFSGRSVYVVGAGNSAGQAAVHLASHASSVTLLVRRDTLAETMSTYLIDEIEGRSNIDVRFRTEIVDGSGSGSLATLTLREAGSGETETVPADAVFILIGARPFTEWLPDEVVRDRFGFVVTGPGDHWQAPRPPFMFESSMPGVFAVGDVRSGSVKRVASAAGEGSVAIQQVHQYLQMLEIAG
;
A
#
# COMPACT_ATOMS: atom_id res chain seq x y z
N VAL A 1 -17.79 28.36 -30.05
CA VAL A 1 -16.73 29.00 -29.28
C VAL A 1 -15.45 28.37 -29.79
N GLU A 2 -14.60 29.16 -30.45
CA GLU A 2 -13.29 28.70 -30.93
C GLU A 2 -12.42 28.24 -29.77
N PRO A 3 -11.63 27.15 -29.94
CA PRO A 3 -10.68 26.74 -28.93
C PRO A 3 -9.62 27.84 -28.73
N PRO A 4 -9.14 28.08 -27.49
CA PRO A 4 -8.09 29.06 -27.23
C PRO A 4 -6.82 28.69 -27.99
N PRO A 5 -5.99 29.66 -28.38
CA PRO A 5 -4.76 29.41 -29.12
C PRO A 5 -3.83 28.53 -28.29
N ALA A 6 -3.23 27.57 -28.97
CA ALA A 6 -2.22 26.70 -28.38
C ALA A 6 -1.11 27.55 -27.77
N GLY A 7 -0.96 27.50 -26.47
CA GLY A 7 0.17 28.11 -25.77
C GLY A 7 1.49 27.56 -26.33
N ASP A 8 2.55 28.38 -26.22
CA ASP A 8 3.90 28.01 -26.64
C ASP A 8 4.25 26.60 -26.13
N PRO A 9 4.89 25.77 -26.98
CA PRO A 9 5.31 24.45 -26.53
C PRO A 9 6.24 24.61 -25.33
N PRO A 10 6.05 23.77 -24.29
CA PRO A 10 6.97 23.81 -23.15
C PRO A 10 8.40 23.67 -23.67
N SER A 11 9.34 24.39 -23.06
CA SER A 11 10.79 24.27 -23.34
C SER A 11 11.14 22.77 -23.40
N PRO A 12 11.97 22.31 -24.35
CA PRO A 12 12.22 20.89 -24.55
C PRO A 12 12.62 20.26 -23.23
N GLU A 13 11.71 19.49 -22.63
CA GLU A 13 11.98 18.75 -21.39
C GLU A 13 13.18 17.84 -21.68
N ARG A 14 14.28 18.06 -20.94
CA ARG A 14 15.46 17.19 -21.05
C ARG A 14 15.05 15.76 -20.76
N ARG A 15 15.41 14.84 -21.66
CA ARG A 15 15.05 13.43 -21.53
C ARG A 15 15.68 12.86 -20.25
N PRO A 16 14.93 12.07 -19.45
CA PRO A 16 15.49 11.41 -18.29
C PRO A 16 16.64 10.47 -18.66
N VAL A 17 17.54 10.23 -17.71
CA VAL A 17 18.78 9.49 -17.98
C VAL A 17 18.64 8.03 -17.53
N ILE A 18 19.19 7.12 -18.34
CA ILE A 18 19.54 5.75 -17.99
C ILE A 18 21.06 5.65 -17.93
N LEU A 19 21.60 5.29 -16.77
CA LEU A 19 23.06 5.07 -16.59
C LEU A 19 23.35 3.58 -16.57
N ALA A 20 24.26 3.12 -17.42
CA ALA A 20 24.72 1.74 -17.46
C ALA A 20 26.24 1.67 -17.19
N VAL A 21 26.65 0.73 -16.31
CA VAL A 21 28.03 0.60 -15.86
C VAL A 21 28.50 -0.85 -15.93
N ASP A 22 29.53 -1.10 -16.69
CA ASP A 22 30.17 -2.40 -16.83
C ASP A 22 31.62 -2.17 -17.29
N ASP A 23 32.62 -2.88 -16.75
CA ASP A 23 34.01 -2.68 -17.08
C ASP A 23 34.44 -3.43 -18.36
N ASP A 24 33.70 -4.48 -18.72
CA ASP A 24 33.93 -5.22 -19.97
C ASP A 24 33.53 -4.36 -21.18
N PRO A 25 34.47 -4.07 -22.09
CA PRO A 25 34.22 -3.23 -23.27
C PRO A 25 33.16 -3.79 -24.21
N ASP A 26 33.03 -5.09 -24.34
CA ASP A 26 32.08 -5.72 -25.24
C ASP A 26 30.68 -5.74 -24.56
N ALA A 27 30.61 -6.03 -23.26
CA ALA A 27 29.38 -6.00 -22.50
C ALA A 27 28.77 -4.59 -22.44
N ILE A 28 29.57 -3.55 -22.14
CA ILE A 28 29.05 -2.18 -22.06
C ILE A 28 28.65 -1.64 -23.44
N ALA A 29 29.34 -2.03 -24.53
CA ALA A 29 28.95 -1.65 -25.88
C ALA A 29 27.62 -2.28 -26.29
N LEU A 30 27.43 -3.58 -26.03
CA LEU A 30 26.16 -4.27 -26.27
C LEU A 30 25.04 -3.66 -25.41
N LEU A 31 25.28 -3.48 -24.12
CA LEU A 31 24.32 -2.91 -23.19
C LEU A 31 23.87 -1.50 -23.61
N GLY A 32 24.81 -0.64 -23.99
CA GLY A 32 24.55 0.70 -24.49
C GLY A 32 23.73 0.68 -25.77
N SER A 33 24.06 -0.19 -26.73
CA SER A 33 23.29 -0.35 -27.98
C SER A 33 21.86 -0.81 -27.70
N GLU A 34 21.67 -1.85 -26.89
CA GLU A 34 20.34 -2.36 -26.54
C GLU A 34 19.45 -1.29 -25.88
N LEU A 35 20.02 -0.52 -24.97
CA LEU A 35 19.31 0.55 -24.29
C LEU A 35 18.99 1.72 -25.23
N GLU A 36 19.93 2.13 -26.08
CA GLU A 36 19.73 3.22 -27.03
C GLU A 36 18.70 2.85 -28.11
N ASP A 37 18.80 1.65 -28.69
CA ASP A 37 17.90 1.20 -29.75
C ASP A 37 16.42 1.16 -29.29
N ARG A 38 16.18 0.73 -28.05
CA ARG A 38 14.83 0.58 -27.53
C ARG A 38 14.30 1.80 -26.79
N TYR A 39 15.13 2.48 -26.03
CA TYR A 39 14.72 3.55 -25.13
C TYR A 39 15.26 4.94 -25.49
N GLY A 40 16.23 5.07 -26.37
CA GLY A 40 16.94 6.30 -26.74
C GLY A 40 16.06 7.42 -27.31
N ARG A 41 14.84 7.10 -27.75
CA ARG A 41 13.84 8.13 -28.14
C ARG A 41 13.26 8.89 -26.92
N THR A 42 13.17 8.23 -25.79
CA THR A 42 12.51 8.75 -24.57
C THR A 42 13.50 9.08 -23.47
N TYR A 43 14.62 8.38 -23.43
CA TYR A 43 15.66 8.52 -22.41
C TYR A 43 16.99 8.86 -23.06
N THR A 44 17.89 9.47 -22.28
CA THR A 44 19.30 9.64 -22.65
C THR A 44 20.09 8.50 -22.03
N VAL A 45 20.78 7.70 -22.84
CA VAL A 45 21.60 6.60 -22.35
C VAL A 45 23.02 7.11 -22.11
N VAL A 46 23.54 6.87 -20.92
CA VAL A 46 24.89 7.21 -20.50
C VAL A 46 25.60 5.94 -20.03
N THR A 47 26.85 5.77 -20.42
CA THR A 47 27.64 4.57 -20.05
C THR A 47 28.90 4.96 -19.28
N ALA A 48 29.34 4.08 -18.36
CA ALA A 48 30.59 4.21 -17.65
C ALA A 48 31.27 2.84 -17.51
N ARG A 49 32.58 2.83 -17.25
CA ARG A 49 33.35 1.58 -17.12
C ARG A 49 34.03 1.42 -15.75
N ALA A 50 33.77 2.32 -14.83
CA ALA A 50 34.36 2.31 -13.50
C ALA A 50 33.42 3.02 -12.51
N VAL A 51 33.47 2.67 -11.22
CA VAL A 51 32.68 3.29 -10.16
C VAL A 51 32.97 4.78 -10.08
N THR A 52 34.22 5.19 -10.10
CA THR A 52 34.63 6.59 -10.00
C THR A 52 34.06 7.44 -11.14
N THR A 53 34.09 6.93 -12.38
CA THR A 53 33.50 7.62 -13.53
C THR A 53 32.00 7.75 -13.39
N ALA A 54 31.31 6.67 -12.99
CA ALA A 54 29.86 6.68 -12.78
C ALA A 54 29.44 7.61 -11.64
N GLN A 55 30.18 7.65 -10.54
CA GLN A 55 29.93 8.57 -9.43
C GLN A 55 30.08 10.03 -9.83
N GLN A 56 31.08 10.36 -10.66
CA GLN A 56 31.24 11.71 -11.20
C GLN A 56 30.05 12.08 -12.09
N GLN A 57 29.63 11.19 -12.98
CA GLN A 57 28.46 11.42 -13.84
C GLN A 57 27.18 11.59 -13.00
N LEU A 58 26.97 10.81 -11.94
CA LEU A 58 25.84 10.99 -11.02
C LEU A 58 25.88 12.35 -10.31
N ALA A 59 27.05 12.81 -9.88
CA ALA A 59 27.22 14.11 -9.27
C ALA A 59 26.93 15.26 -10.26
N ASP A 60 27.41 15.14 -11.49
CA ASP A 60 27.18 16.13 -12.55
C ASP A 60 25.70 16.20 -12.94
N LEU A 61 25.01 15.05 -13.07
CA LEU A 61 23.57 14.98 -13.32
C LEU A 61 22.76 15.62 -12.18
N CYS A 62 23.13 15.35 -10.94
CA CYS A 62 22.50 15.94 -9.78
C CYS A 62 22.67 17.46 -9.73
N ALA A 63 23.89 17.95 -9.98
CA ALA A 63 24.20 19.39 -10.03
C ALA A 63 23.48 20.12 -11.19
N ALA A 64 23.25 19.41 -12.31
CA ALA A 64 22.50 19.93 -13.46
C ALA A 64 20.98 19.87 -13.29
N GLY A 65 20.47 19.29 -12.19
CA GLY A 65 19.05 19.09 -11.97
C GLY A 65 18.40 18.12 -12.96
N GLU A 66 19.19 17.20 -13.53
CA GLU A 66 18.69 16.19 -14.47
C GLU A 66 17.91 15.09 -13.74
N ARG A 67 17.02 14.40 -14.45
CA ARG A 67 16.25 13.27 -13.90
C ARG A 67 16.94 11.96 -14.24
N LEU A 68 17.25 11.19 -13.22
CA LEU A 68 17.79 9.83 -13.37
C LEU A 68 16.65 8.81 -13.22
N ALA A 69 16.36 8.09 -14.30
CA ALA A 69 15.28 7.10 -14.30
C ALA A 69 15.78 5.72 -13.80
N LEU A 70 16.92 5.28 -14.30
CA LEU A 70 17.42 3.94 -14.07
C LEU A 70 18.95 3.92 -14.02
N VAL A 71 19.50 3.14 -13.08
CA VAL A 71 20.92 2.78 -13.05
C VAL A 71 21.05 1.26 -13.15
N LEU A 72 21.88 0.81 -14.08
CA LEU A 72 22.28 -0.59 -14.20
C LEU A 72 23.78 -0.66 -13.93
N SER A 73 24.22 -1.57 -13.07
CA SER A 73 25.66 -1.71 -12.76
C SER A 73 26.05 -3.16 -12.66
N ASP A 74 27.17 -3.53 -13.25
CA ASP A 74 27.84 -4.78 -12.92
C ASP A 74 28.22 -4.80 -11.43
N GLN A 75 28.30 -6.00 -10.84
CA GLN A 75 28.72 -6.17 -9.46
C GLN A 75 30.23 -5.91 -9.26
N TRP A 76 31.04 -6.39 -10.18
CA TRP A 76 32.50 -6.35 -10.04
C TRP A 76 33.09 -5.32 -10.99
N LEU A 77 33.53 -4.21 -10.45
CA LEU A 77 34.14 -3.12 -11.17
C LEU A 77 35.61 -2.92 -10.70
N PRO A 78 36.49 -2.39 -11.53
CA PRO A 78 37.92 -2.30 -11.21
C PRO A 78 38.24 -1.53 -9.91
N ASP A 79 37.39 -0.60 -9.53
CA ASP A 79 37.61 0.37 -8.46
C ASP A 79 36.50 0.36 -7.39
N GLY A 80 35.66 -0.70 -7.35
CA GLY A 80 34.61 -0.84 -6.35
C GLY A 80 33.54 -1.85 -6.72
N THR A 81 32.38 -1.79 -6.07
CA THR A 81 31.27 -2.71 -6.31
C THR A 81 30.03 -1.99 -6.84
N GLY A 82 29.27 -2.71 -7.68
CA GLY A 82 27.98 -2.20 -8.18
C GLY A 82 27.00 -1.90 -7.07
N CYS A 83 26.94 -2.72 -6.02
CA CYS A 83 26.07 -2.46 -4.87
C CYS A 83 26.35 -1.11 -4.19
N GLU A 84 27.63 -0.74 -4.02
CA GLU A 84 28.03 0.56 -3.45
C GLU A 84 27.65 1.72 -4.37
N LEU A 85 27.87 1.57 -5.68
CA LEU A 85 27.46 2.56 -6.67
C LEU A 85 25.93 2.77 -6.67
N LEU A 86 25.16 1.68 -6.67
CA LEU A 86 23.70 1.74 -6.67
C LEU A 86 23.14 2.33 -5.37
N ALA A 87 23.78 2.06 -4.22
CA ALA A 87 23.46 2.73 -2.96
C ALA A 87 23.66 4.24 -3.06
N ARG A 88 24.81 4.67 -3.61
CA ARG A 88 25.11 6.09 -3.81
C ARG A 88 24.14 6.77 -4.79
N ALA A 89 23.76 6.07 -5.86
CA ALA A 89 22.73 6.57 -6.78
C ALA A 89 21.39 6.80 -6.08
N GLY A 90 21.00 5.91 -5.16
CA GLY A 90 19.77 6.04 -4.36
C GLY A 90 19.79 7.23 -3.41
N GLU A 91 20.95 7.61 -2.86
CA GLU A 91 21.10 8.81 -2.02
C GLU A 91 20.93 10.10 -2.83
N LEU A 92 21.48 10.17 -4.02
CA LEU A 92 21.42 11.35 -4.90
C LEU A 92 20.08 11.46 -5.65
N PHE A 93 19.49 10.32 -6.03
CA PHE A 93 18.27 10.20 -6.81
C PHE A 93 17.32 9.18 -6.16
N PRO A 94 16.58 9.54 -5.08
CA PRO A 94 15.76 8.60 -4.31
C PRO A 94 14.67 7.88 -5.12
N HIS A 95 14.22 8.49 -6.21
CA HIS A 95 13.18 7.94 -7.09
C HIS A 95 13.72 7.08 -8.22
N SER A 96 15.05 7.11 -8.49
CA SER A 96 15.67 6.28 -9.53
C SER A 96 15.52 4.79 -9.23
N ARG A 97 15.43 3.98 -10.26
CA ARG A 97 15.48 2.52 -10.14
C ARG A 97 16.91 2.01 -10.30
N ARG A 98 17.25 0.98 -9.55
CA ARG A 98 18.62 0.49 -9.38
C ARG A 98 18.67 -1.01 -9.60
N LEU A 99 19.29 -1.42 -10.69
CA LEU A 99 19.39 -2.81 -11.09
C LEU A 99 20.86 -3.26 -11.07
N LEU A 100 21.15 -4.37 -10.40
CA LEU A 100 22.44 -5.02 -10.47
C LEU A 100 22.46 -5.94 -11.70
N LEU A 101 23.47 -5.81 -12.54
CA LEU A 101 23.72 -6.72 -13.65
C LEU A 101 24.47 -7.95 -13.13
N VAL A 102 24.04 -9.13 -13.54
CA VAL A 102 24.66 -10.39 -13.18
C VAL A 102 24.76 -11.29 -14.42
N SER A 103 25.84 -12.05 -14.52
CA SER A 103 25.97 -13.06 -15.57
C SER A 103 25.16 -14.31 -15.21
N TRP A 104 24.87 -15.14 -16.21
CA TRP A 104 24.15 -16.38 -15.99
C TRP A 104 24.87 -17.31 -15.01
N GLY A 105 24.20 -17.72 -13.93
CA GLY A 105 24.73 -18.58 -12.87
C GLY A 105 25.43 -17.85 -11.72
N GLU A 106 25.84 -16.59 -11.88
CA GLU A 106 26.54 -15.85 -10.83
C GLU A 106 25.65 -15.58 -9.59
N TRP A 107 24.34 -15.57 -9.73
CA TRP A 107 23.42 -15.41 -8.57
C TRP A 107 23.45 -16.61 -7.60
N GLU A 108 23.98 -17.77 -8.01
CA GLU A 108 24.15 -18.96 -7.16
C GLU A 108 25.50 -18.94 -6.42
N VAL A 109 26.44 -18.09 -6.86
CA VAL A 109 27.75 -17.94 -6.23
C VAL A 109 27.63 -17.06 -4.99
N ASP A 110 28.04 -17.55 -3.83
CA ASP A 110 27.90 -16.85 -2.55
C ASP A 110 28.55 -15.46 -2.55
N ALA A 111 29.64 -15.27 -3.27
CA ALA A 111 30.31 -13.98 -3.39
C ALA A 111 29.42 -12.89 -4.02
N THR A 112 28.55 -13.24 -4.96
CA THR A 112 27.57 -12.32 -5.59
C THR A 112 26.22 -12.37 -4.89
N ALA A 113 25.75 -13.56 -4.52
CA ALA A 113 24.43 -13.79 -3.94
C ALA A 113 24.26 -13.12 -2.58
N HIS A 114 25.26 -13.17 -1.70
CA HIS A 114 25.15 -12.62 -0.36
C HIS A 114 25.11 -11.07 -0.34
N PRO A 115 26.03 -10.34 -1.01
CA PRO A 115 25.95 -8.89 -1.14
C PRO A 115 24.66 -8.42 -1.81
N LEU A 116 24.22 -9.09 -2.89
CA LEU A 116 22.98 -8.77 -3.60
C LEU A 116 21.76 -8.91 -2.70
N ARG A 117 21.60 -10.05 -2.00
CA ARG A 117 20.49 -10.25 -1.05
C ARG A 117 20.46 -9.20 0.04
N ARG A 118 21.63 -8.83 0.57
CA ARG A 118 21.77 -7.77 1.58
C ARG A 118 21.39 -6.41 1.01
N ALA A 119 21.88 -6.04 -0.17
CA ALA A 119 21.60 -4.76 -0.82
C ALA A 119 20.10 -4.62 -1.17
N ILE A 120 19.45 -5.71 -1.63
CA ILE A 120 17.99 -5.74 -1.84
C ILE A 120 17.25 -5.59 -0.50
N ALA A 121 17.70 -6.27 0.55
CA ALA A 121 17.08 -6.17 1.88
C ALA A 121 17.16 -4.74 2.45
N LEU A 122 18.25 -4.05 2.24
CA LEU A 122 18.47 -2.66 2.65
C LEU A 122 17.81 -1.62 1.72
N GLY A 123 17.19 -2.05 0.63
CA GLY A 123 16.60 -1.14 -0.35
C GLY A 123 17.63 -0.36 -1.18
N GLN A 124 18.89 -0.74 -1.18
CA GLN A 124 19.96 -0.14 -1.96
C GLN A 124 19.91 -0.54 -3.43
N VAL A 125 19.43 -1.75 -3.71
CA VAL A 125 19.21 -2.33 -5.03
C VAL A 125 17.73 -2.73 -5.12
N ASP A 126 17.07 -2.35 -6.20
CA ASP A 126 15.68 -2.74 -6.41
C ASP A 126 15.56 -4.19 -6.88
N TYR A 127 16.42 -4.58 -7.80
CA TYR A 127 16.51 -5.97 -8.29
C TYR A 127 17.82 -6.23 -9.07
N TYR A 128 17.92 -7.42 -9.66
CA TYR A 128 19.00 -7.76 -10.61
C TYR A 128 18.43 -8.03 -12.00
N ALA A 129 19.25 -7.78 -13.03
CA ALA A 129 19.00 -8.15 -14.42
C ALA A 129 20.12 -9.03 -14.92
N LEU A 130 19.80 -10.02 -15.74
CA LEU A 130 20.81 -10.77 -16.46
C LEU A 130 21.44 -9.89 -17.53
N LYS A 131 22.75 -9.93 -17.65
CA LYS A 131 23.45 -9.24 -18.74
C LYS A 131 22.92 -9.77 -20.08
N PRO A 132 22.60 -8.89 -21.05
CA PRO A 132 22.20 -9.35 -22.38
C PRO A 132 23.41 -10.02 -23.08
N TRP A 133 23.20 -11.14 -23.71
CA TRP A 133 24.25 -11.86 -24.45
C TRP A 133 24.04 -11.83 -25.95
N ARG A 134 22.97 -11.23 -26.42
CA ARG A 134 22.70 -11.01 -27.84
C ARG A 134 21.80 -9.80 -28.01
N THR A 135 21.79 -9.25 -29.20
CA THR A 135 20.88 -8.19 -29.62
C THR A 135 19.43 -8.67 -29.54
N GLY A 136 18.54 -7.82 -29.00
CA GLY A 136 17.11 -8.12 -28.84
C GLY A 136 16.82 -9.13 -27.74
N ASP A 137 17.55 -9.08 -26.61
CA ASP A 137 17.28 -9.94 -25.46
C ASP A 137 16.02 -9.47 -24.69
N GLU A 138 14.88 -10.10 -25.01
CA GLU A 138 13.60 -9.76 -24.41
C GLU A 138 13.53 -10.01 -22.88
N LEU A 139 14.32 -10.94 -22.34
CA LEU A 139 14.38 -11.16 -20.90
C LEU A 139 15.05 -9.97 -20.20
N PHE A 140 16.14 -9.46 -20.76
CA PHE A 140 16.79 -8.25 -20.29
C PHE A 140 15.85 -7.05 -20.38
N HIS A 141 15.25 -6.83 -21.55
CA HIS A 141 14.34 -5.72 -21.77
C HIS A 141 13.08 -5.76 -20.89
N HIS A 142 12.58 -6.95 -20.57
CA HIS A 142 11.46 -7.10 -19.64
C HIS A 142 11.80 -6.51 -18.26
N VAL A 143 12.98 -6.81 -17.72
CA VAL A 143 13.43 -6.30 -16.42
C VAL A 143 13.66 -4.78 -16.46
N VAL A 144 14.30 -4.28 -17.53
CA VAL A 144 14.51 -2.83 -17.74
C VAL A 144 13.19 -2.09 -17.84
N THR A 145 12.24 -2.60 -18.64
CA THR A 145 10.90 -1.99 -18.80
C THR A 145 10.13 -1.95 -17.48
N GLU A 146 10.18 -3.01 -16.67
CA GLU A 146 9.58 -3.00 -15.35
C GLU A 146 10.21 -1.95 -14.42
N GLY A 147 11.55 -1.81 -14.46
CA GLY A 147 12.26 -0.75 -13.73
C GLY A 147 11.79 0.64 -14.15
N LEU A 148 11.75 0.92 -15.43
CA LEU A 148 11.29 2.19 -16.00
C LEU A 148 9.82 2.46 -15.70
N HIS A 149 8.96 1.44 -15.80
CA HIS A 149 7.54 1.56 -15.43
C HIS A 149 7.39 1.93 -13.95
N GLY A 150 8.16 1.29 -13.08
CA GLY A 150 8.17 1.63 -11.65
C GLY A 150 8.67 3.06 -11.38
N TRP A 151 9.63 3.56 -12.17
CA TRP A 151 10.10 4.95 -12.08
C TRP A 151 9.02 5.95 -12.52
N VAL A 152 8.37 5.73 -13.66
CA VAL A 152 7.25 6.58 -14.14
C VAL A 152 6.14 6.65 -13.09
N GLY A 153 5.81 5.53 -12.44
CA GLY A 153 4.82 5.49 -11.36
C GLY A 153 5.23 6.27 -10.09
N SER A 154 6.53 6.53 -9.90
CA SER A 154 7.06 7.33 -8.77
C SER A 154 7.27 8.81 -9.10
N ASP A 155 7.22 9.19 -10.39
CA ASP A 155 7.39 10.57 -10.84
C ASP A 155 6.02 11.21 -11.14
N ALA A 156 5.45 11.86 -10.14
CA ALA A 156 4.15 12.54 -10.25
C ALA A 156 4.11 13.65 -11.33
N SER A 157 5.26 14.07 -11.88
CA SER A 157 5.32 15.11 -12.93
C SER A 157 4.91 14.59 -14.31
N LEU A 158 4.95 13.27 -14.52
CA LEU A 158 4.77 12.66 -15.84
C LEU A 158 3.30 12.32 -16.18
N SER A 159 2.40 12.32 -15.21
CA SER A 159 1.00 11.93 -15.41
C SER A 159 0.09 12.83 -14.58
N ARG A 160 -0.67 13.71 -15.24
CA ARG A 160 -1.57 14.68 -14.58
C ARG A 160 -3.00 14.38 -14.98
N GLU A 161 -3.70 13.54 -14.22
CA GLU A 161 -5.14 13.34 -14.41
C GLU A 161 -5.94 14.41 -13.66
N LEU A 162 -5.45 14.83 -12.47
CA LEU A 162 -6.09 15.83 -11.63
C LEU A 162 -5.08 16.87 -11.13
N ALA A 163 -5.51 18.13 -11.05
CA ALA A 163 -4.80 19.18 -10.31
C ALA A 163 -5.65 19.59 -9.11
N ILE A 164 -5.07 19.58 -7.92
CA ILE A 164 -5.71 20.08 -6.70
C ILE A 164 -5.13 21.44 -6.38
N VAL A 165 -5.97 22.46 -6.25
CA VAL A 165 -5.58 23.78 -5.77
C VAL A 165 -6.27 24.01 -4.43
N ALA A 166 -5.49 24.15 -3.35
CA ALA A 166 -6.02 24.32 -2.00
C ALA A 166 -5.00 24.95 -1.06
N ASP A 167 -5.45 25.39 0.11
CA ASP A 167 -4.55 25.71 1.22
C ASP A 167 -3.81 24.44 1.66
N ALA A 168 -2.48 24.54 1.77
CA ALA A 168 -1.63 23.43 2.17
C ALA A 168 -1.96 22.88 3.58
N GLY A 169 -2.46 23.73 4.47
CA GLY A 169 -2.92 23.39 5.82
C GLY A 169 -4.37 22.87 5.90
N SER A 170 -5.10 22.84 4.79
CA SER A 170 -6.49 22.39 4.78
C SER A 170 -6.62 20.89 5.09
N PRO A 171 -7.40 20.50 6.13
CA PRO A 171 -7.68 19.07 6.41
C PRO A 171 -8.33 18.37 5.21
N ARG A 172 -9.22 19.07 4.49
CA ARG A 172 -9.88 18.51 3.31
C ARG A 172 -8.90 18.26 2.16
N ALA A 173 -7.97 19.17 1.92
CA ALA A 173 -6.90 18.97 0.93
C ALA A 173 -6.02 17.76 1.27
N SER A 174 -5.67 17.57 2.54
CA SER A 174 -4.92 16.42 3.01
C SER A 174 -5.69 15.10 2.79
N GLN A 175 -6.99 15.08 3.08
CA GLN A 175 -7.86 13.92 2.83
C GLN A 175 -7.93 13.57 1.34
N LEU A 176 -8.10 14.57 0.45
CA LEU A 176 -8.14 14.36 -1.00
C LEU A 176 -6.84 13.79 -1.53
N ARG A 177 -5.70 14.35 -1.10
CA ARG A 177 -4.37 13.82 -1.47
C ARG A 177 -4.22 12.37 -1.03
N SER A 178 -4.53 12.06 0.23
CA SER A 178 -4.47 10.70 0.75
C SER A 178 -5.40 9.73 0.00
N LEU A 179 -6.59 10.18 -0.38
CA LEU A 179 -7.53 9.38 -1.18
C LEU A 179 -6.96 9.04 -2.56
N LEU A 180 -6.42 10.05 -3.26
CA LEU A 180 -5.86 9.88 -4.59
C LEU A 180 -4.58 9.04 -4.57
N ASP A 181 -3.69 9.27 -3.60
CA ASP A 181 -2.48 8.45 -3.40
C ASP A 181 -2.82 6.98 -3.17
N ARG A 182 -3.77 6.69 -2.29
CA ARG A 182 -4.21 5.31 -1.99
C ARG A 182 -4.86 4.62 -3.20
N ASN A 183 -5.57 5.38 -4.04
CA ASN A 183 -6.17 4.87 -5.28
C ASN A 183 -5.24 4.96 -6.49
N ARG A 184 -3.98 5.41 -6.31
CA ARG A 184 -2.99 5.60 -7.39
C ARG A 184 -3.49 6.46 -8.56
N VAL A 185 -4.31 7.44 -8.24
CA VAL A 185 -4.75 8.43 -9.22
C VAL A 185 -3.67 9.50 -9.32
N PRO A 186 -3.04 9.69 -10.48
CA PRO A 186 -2.01 10.71 -10.64
C PRO A 186 -2.59 12.11 -10.48
N PHE A 187 -2.03 12.90 -9.57
CA PHE A 187 -2.44 14.27 -9.35
C PHE A 187 -1.26 15.19 -9.08
N VAL A 188 -1.49 16.49 -9.24
CA VAL A 188 -0.56 17.53 -8.83
C VAL A 188 -1.24 18.42 -7.80
N PHE A 189 -0.52 18.77 -6.74
CA PHE A 189 -1.00 19.69 -5.72
C PHE A 189 -0.35 21.06 -5.89
N HIS A 190 -1.16 22.12 -5.91
CA HIS A 190 -0.72 23.51 -5.91
C HIS A 190 -1.31 24.21 -4.69
N ALA A 191 -0.46 24.86 -3.91
CA ALA A 191 -0.95 25.74 -2.86
C ALA A 191 -1.69 26.94 -3.48
N THR A 192 -2.81 27.34 -2.88
CA THR A 192 -3.65 28.46 -3.38
C THR A 192 -2.83 29.74 -3.62
N GLY A 193 -1.84 30.03 -2.77
CA GLY A 193 -0.96 31.20 -2.92
C GLY A 193 0.24 31.00 -3.84
N SER A 194 0.45 29.83 -4.43
CA SER A 194 1.56 29.61 -5.37
C SER A 194 1.28 30.24 -6.74
N PRO A 195 2.32 30.60 -7.52
CA PRO A 195 2.13 31.13 -8.87
C PRO A 195 1.27 30.26 -9.78
N ASP A 196 1.49 28.95 -9.74
CA ASP A 196 0.71 27.98 -10.52
C ASP A 196 -0.72 27.84 -9.99
N GLY A 197 -0.91 27.81 -8.66
CA GLY A 197 -2.23 27.78 -8.05
C GLY A 197 -3.06 29.00 -8.43
N LEU A 198 -2.50 30.20 -8.32
CA LEU A 198 -3.16 31.46 -8.72
C LEU A 198 -3.50 31.46 -10.22
N ARG A 199 -2.57 31.03 -11.07
CA ARG A 199 -2.79 30.93 -12.52
C ARG A 199 -3.96 30.00 -12.83
N LEU A 200 -4.00 28.79 -12.25
CA LEU A 200 -5.08 27.82 -12.46
C LEU A 200 -6.42 28.36 -11.97
N LEU A 201 -6.47 28.96 -10.78
CA LEU A 201 -7.71 29.55 -10.26
C LEU A 201 -8.25 30.66 -11.16
N GLN A 202 -7.38 31.51 -11.73
CA GLN A 202 -7.78 32.53 -12.69
C GLN A 202 -8.26 31.95 -14.02
N GLU A 203 -7.53 30.98 -14.57
CA GLU A 203 -7.87 30.29 -15.82
C GLU A 203 -9.25 29.65 -15.75
N TYR A 204 -9.54 28.99 -14.62
CA TYR A 204 -10.81 28.29 -14.39
C TYR A 204 -11.85 29.15 -13.65
N ARG A 205 -11.64 30.45 -13.51
CA ARG A 205 -12.56 31.43 -12.92
C ARG A 205 -12.98 31.12 -11.48
N GLN A 206 -12.03 30.65 -10.67
CA GLN A 206 -12.19 30.36 -9.24
C GLN A 206 -11.23 31.25 -8.41
N PRO A 207 -11.43 32.58 -8.35
CA PRO A 207 -10.41 33.51 -7.85
C PRO A 207 -10.11 33.37 -6.35
N ASP A 208 -11.07 32.94 -5.54
CA ASP A 208 -10.90 32.72 -4.08
C ASP A 208 -11.92 31.70 -3.60
N PRO A 209 -11.64 30.40 -3.78
CA PRO A 209 -12.61 29.38 -3.43
C PRO A 209 -12.73 29.14 -1.91
N GLY A 210 -11.71 29.50 -1.09
CA GLY A 210 -11.66 29.18 0.34
C GLY A 210 -11.71 27.69 0.69
N VAL A 211 -11.90 26.84 -0.32
CA VAL A 211 -12.05 25.38 -0.27
C VAL A 211 -11.24 24.73 -1.39
N PRO A 212 -10.92 23.42 -1.31
CA PRO A 212 -10.18 22.76 -2.37
C PRO A 212 -10.92 22.78 -3.72
N VAL A 213 -10.19 23.11 -4.76
CA VAL A 213 -10.63 23.04 -6.16
C VAL A 213 -9.87 21.91 -6.85
N VAL A 214 -10.60 21.02 -7.50
CA VAL A 214 -10.01 19.92 -8.27
C VAL A 214 -10.33 20.12 -9.73
N ILE A 215 -9.30 20.16 -10.55
CA ILE A 215 -9.38 20.38 -11.99
C ILE A 215 -8.98 19.09 -12.69
N GLN A 216 -9.89 18.52 -13.48
CA GLN A 216 -9.64 17.35 -14.29
C GLN A 216 -8.88 17.70 -15.57
N ARG A 217 -8.16 16.73 -16.15
CA ARG A 217 -7.44 16.88 -17.42
C ARG A 217 -8.33 17.40 -18.58
N ASN A 218 -9.62 17.05 -18.57
CA ASN A 218 -10.61 17.51 -19.56
C ASN A 218 -11.13 18.93 -19.29
N GLY A 219 -10.60 19.64 -18.27
CA GLY A 219 -11.00 20.99 -17.90
C GLY A 219 -12.24 21.08 -17.00
N ARG A 220 -12.84 19.95 -16.60
CA ARG A 220 -13.94 19.97 -15.62
C ARG A 220 -13.41 20.38 -14.24
N VAL A 221 -14.12 21.30 -13.59
CA VAL A 221 -13.79 21.82 -12.26
C VAL A 221 -14.77 21.30 -11.22
N LEU A 222 -14.24 20.83 -10.11
CA LEU A 222 -15.00 20.43 -8.93
C LEU A 222 -14.56 21.33 -7.76
N VAL A 223 -15.52 21.98 -7.12
CA VAL A 223 -15.29 22.87 -5.97
C VAL A 223 -15.77 22.14 -4.71
N ASP A 224 -14.90 22.01 -3.73
CA ASP A 224 -15.12 21.25 -2.48
C ASP A 224 -15.74 19.84 -2.73
N PRO A 225 -15.16 19.04 -3.63
CA PRO A 225 -15.78 17.77 -3.99
C PRO A 225 -15.79 16.78 -2.83
N SER A 226 -16.86 15.99 -2.73
CA SER A 226 -16.92 14.80 -1.89
C SER A 226 -15.97 13.70 -2.41
N ASN A 227 -15.71 12.69 -1.58
CA ASN A 227 -14.90 11.53 -2.01
C ASN A 227 -15.56 10.77 -3.18
N ALA A 228 -16.90 10.69 -3.20
CA ALA A 228 -17.65 10.05 -4.28
C ALA A 228 -17.50 10.82 -5.61
N GLU A 229 -17.61 12.15 -5.60
CA GLU A 229 -17.41 12.98 -6.79
C GLU A 229 -15.99 12.87 -7.34
N ILE A 230 -14.98 12.79 -6.45
CA ILE A 230 -13.60 12.52 -6.85
C ILE A 230 -13.47 11.13 -7.46
N ALA A 231 -14.08 10.11 -6.86
CA ALA A 231 -14.05 8.75 -7.38
C ALA A 231 -14.70 8.68 -8.78
N GLU A 232 -15.86 9.32 -8.97
CA GLU A 232 -16.51 9.45 -10.28
C GLU A 232 -15.62 10.20 -11.28
N ALA A 233 -14.85 11.18 -10.83
CA ALA A 233 -13.95 11.97 -11.66
C ALA A 233 -12.83 11.13 -12.29
N TYR A 234 -12.34 10.11 -11.60
CA TYR A 234 -11.36 9.17 -12.17
C TYR A 234 -11.99 7.87 -12.70
N GLY A 235 -13.32 7.82 -12.82
CA GLY A 235 -14.04 6.75 -13.51
C GLY A 235 -14.51 5.60 -12.61
N ALA A 236 -14.44 5.73 -11.28
CA ALA A 236 -14.98 4.73 -10.37
C ALA A 236 -16.52 4.75 -10.38
N ARG A 237 -17.10 3.57 -10.24
CA ARG A 237 -18.57 3.44 -10.11
C ARG A 237 -18.96 3.62 -8.66
N THR A 238 -19.71 4.67 -8.34
CA THR A 238 -20.21 4.97 -7.00
C THR A 238 -21.70 4.66 -6.82
N ARG A 239 -22.41 4.36 -7.93
CA ARG A 239 -23.82 3.98 -7.95
C ARG A 239 -24.08 2.85 -8.91
N LEU A 240 -25.00 1.97 -8.55
CA LEU A 240 -25.47 0.92 -9.44
C LEU A 240 -26.59 1.44 -10.34
N SER A 241 -26.54 1.02 -11.61
CA SER A 241 -27.60 1.22 -12.59
C SER A 241 -28.02 -0.13 -13.14
N GLY A 242 -29.33 -0.40 -13.22
CA GLY A 242 -29.87 -1.67 -13.72
C GLY A 242 -30.22 -2.67 -12.61
N SER A 243 -29.99 -3.96 -12.84
CA SER A 243 -30.31 -5.02 -11.88
C SER A 243 -29.53 -4.88 -10.58
N LEU A 244 -30.21 -5.01 -9.45
CA LEU A 244 -29.64 -5.05 -8.10
C LEU A 244 -29.58 -6.48 -7.55
N GLU A 245 -29.65 -7.47 -8.43
CA GLU A 245 -29.60 -8.89 -8.09
C GLU A 245 -28.25 -9.50 -8.46
N TYR A 246 -27.61 -10.15 -7.48
CA TYR A 246 -26.33 -10.81 -7.62
C TYR A 246 -26.41 -12.23 -7.03
N ASP A 247 -25.53 -13.10 -7.48
CA ASP A 247 -25.37 -14.42 -6.88
C ASP A 247 -24.49 -14.31 -5.63
N VAL A 248 -23.43 -13.47 -5.70
CA VAL A 248 -22.52 -13.19 -4.60
C VAL A 248 -22.27 -11.69 -4.47
N THR A 249 -22.41 -11.17 -3.24
CA THR A 249 -21.97 -9.83 -2.89
C THR A 249 -20.82 -9.91 -1.89
N VAL A 250 -19.65 -9.40 -2.28
CA VAL A 250 -18.45 -9.32 -1.45
C VAL A 250 -18.37 -7.93 -0.82
N ILE A 251 -18.23 -7.84 0.50
CA ILE A 251 -18.15 -6.59 1.22
C ILE A 251 -16.70 -6.37 1.68
N GLY A 252 -16.04 -5.40 1.06
CA GLY A 252 -14.63 -5.09 1.22
C GLY A 252 -13.76 -5.60 0.07
N ALA A 253 -12.92 -4.72 -0.47
CA ALA A 253 -12.00 -4.98 -1.57
C ALA A 253 -10.54 -5.11 -1.11
N GLY A 254 -10.31 -5.65 0.08
CA GLY A 254 -8.99 -6.10 0.53
C GLY A 254 -8.57 -7.40 -0.15
N PRO A 255 -7.39 -7.96 0.17
CA PRO A 255 -6.88 -9.18 -0.47
C PRO A 255 -7.85 -10.37 -0.45
N SER A 256 -8.58 -10.57 0.65
CA SER A 256 -9.57 -11.66 0.76
C SER A 256 -10.79 -11.42 -0.13
N GLY A 257 -11.30 -10.18 -0.15
CA GLY A 257 -12.44 -9.82 -0.99
C GLY A 257 -12.12 -9.84 -2.48
N LEU A 258 -10.95 -9.34 -2.86
CA LEU A 258 -10.48 -9.40 -4.26
C LEU A 258 -10.28 -10.84 -4.72
N ALA A 259 -9.70 -11.71 -3.88
CA ALA A 259 -9.58 -13.13 -4.20
C ALA A 259 -10.96 -13.78 -4.36
N ALA A 260 -11.88 -13.57 -3.41
CA ALA A 260 -13.25 -14.06 -3.53
C ALA A 260 -13.93 -13.58 -4.82
N ALA A 261 -13.77 -12.29 -5.19
CA ALA A 261 -14.34 -11.74 -6.41
C ALA A 261 -13.76 -12.36 -7.69
N VAL A 262 -12.43 -12.56 -7.74
CA VAL A 262 -11.76 -13.23 -8.87
C VAL A 262 -12.32 -14.63 -9.06
N TYR A 263 -12.37 -15.44 -8.00
CA TYR A 263 -12.84 -16.82 -8.10
C TYR A 263 -14.34 -16.89 -8.41
N ALA A 264 -15.17 -16.14 -7.71
CA ALA A 264 -16.62 -16.13 -7.95
C ALA A 264 -16.96 -15.75 -9.41
N SER A 265 -16.36 -14.68 -9.93
CA SER A 265 -16.62 -14.25 -11.31
C SER A 265 -16.01 -15.18 -12.35
N SER A 266 -14.81 -15.74 -12.11
CA SER A 266 -14.19 -16.70 -13.03
C SER A 266 -14.96 -18.02 -13.14
N GLU A 267 -15.73 -18.36 -12.11
CA GLU A 267 -16.59 -19.55 -12.04
C GLU A 267 -18.03 -19.24 -12.46
N GLY A 268 -18.28 -18.04 -13.01
CA GLY A 268 -19.55 -17.66 -13.66
C GLY A 268 -20.62 -17.05 -12.76
N LEU A 269 -20.32 -16.79 -11.48
CA LEU A 269 -21.26 -16.14 -10.57
C LEU A 269 -21.34 -14.64 -10.86
N ARG A 270 -22.55 -14.07 -10.87
CA ARG A 270 -22.75 -12.62 -10.92
C ARG A 270 -22.29 -12.00 -9.60
N THR A 271 -21.12 -11.38 -9.64
CA THR A 271 -20.40 -10.91 -8.45
C THR A 271 -20.40 -9.39 -8.36
N LEU A 272 -20.79 -8.88 -7.19
CA LEU A 272 -20.65 -7.48 -6.81
C LEU A 272 -19.61 -7.36 -5.67
N VAL A 273 -18.72 -6.39 -5.78
CA VAL A 273 -17.84 -5.96 -4.69
C VAL A 273 -18.28 -4.58 -4.22
N VAL A 274 -18.55 -4.44 -2.93
CA VAL A 274 -18.87 -3.17 -2.28
C VAL A 274 -17.68 -2.72 -1.46
N GLU A 275 -17.10 -1.55 -1.78
CA GLU A 275 -15.92 -1.01 -1.11
C GLU A 275 -16.17 0.41 -0.61
N ARG A 276 -15.87 0.62 0.67
CA ARG A 276 -16.13 1.87 1.38
C ARG A 276 -15.16 3.00 1.00
N GLU A 277 -13.89 2.68 0.83
CA GLU A 277 -12.83 3.68 0.67
C GLU A 277 -11.95 3.42 -0.56
N THR A 278 -11.10 2.40 -0.49
CA THR A 278 -10.07 2.16 -1.50
C THR A 278 -9.89 0.67 -1.79
N ILE A 279 -9.71 0.35 -3.05
CA ILE A 279 -9.36 -1.01 -3.46
C ILE A 279 -7.99 -1.39 -2.88
N GLY A 280 -7.89 -2.59 -2.30
CA GLY A 280 -6.68 -3.12 -1.67
C GLY A 280 -6.72 -3.13 -0.14
N GLY A 281 -7.65 -2.37 0.47
CA GLY A 281 -7.79 -2.31 1.93
C GLY A 281 -6.46 -1.97 2.63
N GLN A 282 -6.23 -2.52 3.81
CA GLN A 282 -4.99 -2.28 4.58
C GLN A 282 -3.71 -2.72 3.84
N ALA A 283 -3.79 -3.80 3.06
CA ALA A 283 -2.64 -4.26 2.29
C ALA A 283 -2.25 -3.27 1.19
N GLY A 284 -3.21 -2.54 0.61
CA GLY A 284 -2.99 -1.54 -0.43
C GLY A 284 -2.02 -0.42 -0.02
N SER A 285 -1.93 -0.08 1.26
CA SER A 285 -1.00 0.93 1.79
C SER A 285 0.43 0.42 2.02
N SER A 286 0.67 -0.91 1.92
CA SER A 286 2.00 -1.48 2.13
C SER A 286 2.96 -1.10 1.01
N SER A 287 4.08 -0.47 1.36
CA SER A 287 5.10 -0.02 0.40
C SER A 287 5.74 -1.20 -0.35
N ARG A 288 5.91 -2.36 0.32
CA ARG A 288 6.44 -3.58 -0.29
C ARG A 288 6.05 -4.83 0.51
N ILE A 289 5.36 -5.77 -0.12
CA ILE A 289 5.03 -7.10 0.41
C ILE A 289 6.06 -8.08 -0.15
N ARG A 290 6.98 -8.56 0.68
CA ARG A 290 8.09 -9.42 0.26
C ARG A 290 7.79 -10.92 0.39
N ASN A 291 6.78 -11.28 1.15
CA ASN A 291 6.42 -12.66 1.47
C ASN A 291 5.14 -13.14 0.76
N TYR A 292 4.76 -12.50 -0.35
CA TYR A 292 3.70 -12.99 -1.22
C TYR A 292 4.30 -13.86 -2.33
N LEU A 293 3.79 -15.07 -2.47
CA LEU A 293 4.31 -16.06 -3.42
C LEU A 293 4.23 -15.55 -4.87
N GLY A 294 5.28 -15.77 -5.65
CA GLY A 294 5.36 -15.38 -7.06
C GLY A 294 5.97 -13.99 -7.30
N PHE A 295 6.30 -13.25 -6.24
CA PHE A 295 6.92 -11.93 -6.35
C PHE A 295 8.29 -11.89 -5.65
N PRO A 296 9.35 -12.41 -6.28
CA PRO A 296 10.68 -12.49 -5.65
C PRO A 296 11.28 -11.11 -5.31
N ARG A 297 10.86 -10.06 -6.02
CA ARG A 297 11.23 -8.66 -5.76
C ARG A 297 10.37 -8.01 -4.66
N GLY A 298 9.36 -8.74 -4.17
CA GLY A 298 8.23 -8.15 -3.49
C GLY A 298 7.30 -7.41 -4.47
N VAL A 299 6.14 -7.05 -4.00
CA VAL A 299 5.15 -6.27 -4.75
C VAL A 299 4.60 -5.19 -3.82
N THR A 300 4.31 -3.99 -4.34
CA THR A 300 3.58 -3.02 -3.51
C THR A 300 2.16 -3.51 -3.27
N GLY A 301 1.60 -3.20 -2.11
CA GLY A 301 0.22 -3.59 -1.82
C GLY A 301 -0.76 -3.04 -2.85
N ALA A 302 -0.52 -1.82 -3.31
CA ALA A 302 -1.33 -1.17 -4.33
C ALA A 302 -1.20 -1.85 -5.71
N ASP A 303 0.00 -2.29 -6.15
CA ASP A 303 0.14 -3.06 -7.40
C ASP A 303 -0.57 -4.40 -7.33
N LEU A 304 -0.44 -5.09 -6.20
CA LEU A 304 -1.13 -6.35 -5.99
C LEU A 304 -2.65 -6.17 -6.07
N ALA A 305 -3.17 -5.15 -5.40
CA ALA A 305 -4.59 -4.81 -5.39
C ALA A 305 -5.11 -4.42 -6.78
N THR A 306 -4.36 -3.57 -7.51
CA THR A 306 -4.73 -3.14 -8.87
C THR A 306 -4.78 -4.33 -9.83
N ARG A 307 -3.78 -5.22 -9.79
CA ARG A 307 -3.75 -6.43 -10.62
C ARG A 307 -4.92 -7.36 -10.29
N ALA A 308 -5.24 -7.56 -9.02
CA ALA A 308 -6.37 -8.38 -8.59
C ALA A 308 -7.72 -7.76 -8.98
N GLN A 309 -7.88 -6.43 -8.85
CA GLN A 309 -9.07 -5.71 -9.33
C GLN A 309 -9.26 -5.87 -10.84
N GLN A 310 -8.20 -5.65 -11.62
CA GLN A 310 -8.24 -5.81 -13.08
C GLN A 310 -8.61 -7.25 -13.47
N GLN A 311 -8.03 -8.23 -12.78
CA GLN A 311 -8.34 -9.65 -12.99
C GLN A 311 -9.81 -9.94 -12.70
N ALA A 312 -10.35 -9.50 -11.57
CA ALA A 312 -11.76 -9.66 -11.23
C ALA A 312 -12.68 -8.96 -12.26
N TRP A 313 -12.29 -7.75 -12.68
CA TRP A 313 -13.04 -6.98 -13.69
C TRP A 313 -13.08 -7.71 -15.05
N VAL A 314 -11.98 -8.30 -15.49
CA VAL A 314 -11.91 -9.11 -16.73
C VAL A 314 -12.88 -10.29 -16.68
N PHE A 315 -13.09 -10.89 -15.51
CA PHE A 315 -14.09 -11.96 -15.31
C PHE A 315 -15.52 -11.46 -15.10
N GLY A 316 -15.75 -10.14 -15.14
CA GLY A 316 -17.10 -9.57 -15.10
C GLY A 316 -17.55 -9.08 -13.71
N THR A 317 -16.66 -9.02 -12.71
CA THR A 317 -16.99 -8.45 -11.41
C THR A 317 -17.45 -6.99 -11.54
N THR A 318 -18.56 -6.65 -10.90
CA THR A 318 -19.00 -5.27 -10.72
C THR A 318 -18.40 -4.71 -9.42
N PHE A 319 -17.73 -3.55 -9.50
CA PHE A 319 -17.22 -2.83 -8.33
C PHE A 319 -18.10 -1.62 -8.04
N LEU A 320 -18.56 -1.49 -6.78
CA LEU A 320 -19.26 -0.33 -6.24
C LEU A 320 -18.35 0.31 -5.19
N GLN A 321 -17.76 1.45 -5.51
CA GLN A 321 -16.77 2.14 -4.68
C GLN A 321 -17.38 3.33 -3.95
N MET A 322 -16.74 3.81 -2.89
CA MET A 322 -17.23 4.88 -2.00
C MET A 322 -18.64 4.57 -1.45
N CYS A 323 -18.90 3.29 -1.23
CA CYS A 323 -20.19 2.77 -0.81
C CYS A 323 -20.02 1.90 0.43
N GLU A 324 -20.70 2.26 1.51
CA GLU A 324 -20.67 1.56 2.78
C GLU A 324 -21.91 0.70 2.97
N ALA A 325 -21.73 -0.54 3.41
CA ALA A 325 -22.80 -1.42 3.87
C ALA A 325 -23.16 -1.06 5.31
N HIS A 326 -24.46 -0.90 5.60
CA HIS A 326 -24.94 -0.52 6.93
C HIS A 326 -26.11 -1.37 7.44
N GLY A 327 -26.56 -2.36 6.68
CA GLY A 327 -27.59 -3.30 7.11
C GLY A 327 -27.61 -4.55 6.27
N LEU A 328 -27.90 -5.68 6.90
CA LEU A 328 -28.04 -6.99 6.28
C LEU A 328 -29.25 -7.70 6.89
N ARG A 329 -30.12 -8.25 6.06
CA ARG A 329 -31.25 -9.08 6.49
C ARG A 329 -31.45 -10.27 5.57
N SER A 330 -32.08 -11.32 6.07
CA SER A 330 -32.52 -12.48 5.29
C SER A 330 -34.02 -12.40 5.03
N SER A 331 -34.45 -12.82 3.85
CA SER A 331 -35.87 -13.02 3.55
C SER A 331 -36.03 -14.11 2.50
N GLY A 332 -36.65 -15.22 2.88
CA GLY A 332 -36.67 -16.43 2.06
C GLY A 332 -35.28 -17.01 1.87
N ASP A 333 -34.94 -17.32 0.64
CA ASP A 333 -33.64 -17.84 0.18
C ASP A 333 -32.61 -16.75 -0.21
N ARG A 334 -32.98 -15.47 -0.01
CA ARG A 334 -32.15 -14.33 -0.41
C ARG A 334 -31.72 -13.47 0.78
N LEU A 335 -30.55 -12.88 0.61
CA LEU A 335 -30.01 -11.86 1.50
C LEU A 335 -30.19 -10.48 0.88
N TYR A 336 -30.44 -9.49 1.72
CA TYR A 336 -30.66 -8.11 1.32
C TYR A 336 -29.69 -7.20 2.05
N LEU A 337 -28.88 -6.48 1.27
CA LEU A 337 -27.84 -5.59 1.76
C LEU A 337 -28.27 -4.13 1.57
N SER A 338 -28.30 -3.36 2.66
CA SER A 338 -28.52 -1.92 2.62
C SER A 338 -27.19 -1.18 2.53
N THR A 339 -27.11 -0.19 1.63
CA THR A 339 -25.88 0.58 1.38
C THR A 339 -26.14 2.08 1.30
N THR A 340 -25.07 2.87 1.48
CA THR A 340 -25.16 4.35 1.51
C THR A 340 -25.53 4.99 0.17
N THR A 341 -25.25 4.34 -0.95
CA THR A 341 -25.39 4.96 -2.30
C THR A 341 -26.35 4.25 -3.23
N SER A 342 -26.87 3.10 -2.83
CA SER A 342 -27.76 2.28 -3.66
C SER A 342 -29.01 1.87 -2.89
N ASN A 343 -30.08 1.56 -3.62
CA ASN A 343 -31.21 0.84 -3.07
C ASN A 343 -30.75 -0.53 -2.55
N GLU A 344 -31.60 -1.20 -1.82
CA GLU A 344 -31.34 -2.52 -1.27
C GLU A 344 -30.89 -3.51 -2.35
N ILE A 345 -29.73 -4.16 -2.15
CA ILE A 345 -29.13 -5.12 -3.06
C ILE A 345 -29.58 -6.52 -2.65
N SER A 346 -30.16 -7.27 -3.59
CA SER A 346 -30.56 -8.68 -3.39
C SER A 346 -29.43 -9.60 -3.82
N THR A 347 -29.06 -10.56 -2.98
CA THR A 347 -27.95 -11.48 -3.28
C THR A 347 -28.24 -12.87 -2.71
N GLY A 348 -27.71 -13.91 -3.38
CA GLY A 348 -27.79 -15.29 -2.87
C GLY A 348 -26.86 -15.50 -1.67
N VAL A 349 -25.67 -14.91 -1.73
CA VAL A 349 -24.63 -15.04 -0.70
C VAL A 349 -23.95 -13.71 -0.43
N VAL A 350 -23.57 -13.50 0.83
CA VAL A 350 -22.71 -12.38 1.26
C VAL A 350 -21.37 -12.94 1.74
N VAL A 351 -20.26 -12.38 1.22
CA VAL A 351 -18.90 -12.64 1.71
C VAL A 351 -18.38 -11.40 2.44
N LEU A 352 -18.27 -11.48 3.76
CA LEU A 352 -17.73 -10.45 4.62
C LEU A 352 -16.19 -10.46 4.53
N ALA A 353 -15.60 -9.49 3.84
CA ALA A 353 -14.17 -9.30 3.67
C ALA A 353 -13.73 -7.90 4.14
N VAL A 354 -14.47 -7.31 5.10
CA VAL A 354 -14.33 -5.93 5.56
C VAL A 354 -13.02 -5.65 6.31
N GLY A 355 -12.23 -6.70 6.59
CA GLY A 355 -10.94 -6.56 7.26
C GLY A 355 -11.05 -5.96 8.67
N VAL A 356 -10.03 -5.21 9.04
CA VAL A 356 -9.92 -4.54 10.34
C VAL A 356 -9.45 -3.10 10.16
N SER A 357 -9.78 -2.24 11.11
CA SER A 357 -9.19 -0.91 11.28
C SER A 357 -8.31 -0.91 12.51
N TYR A 358 -7.12 -0.36 12.41
CA TYR A 358 -6.28 -0.12 13.58
C TYR A 358 -6.91 0.95 14.47
N ARG A 359 -6.81 0.75 15.77
CA ARG A 359 -7.25 1.77 16.74
C ARG A 359 -6.33 2.98 16.66
N SER A 360 -6.91 4.17 16.50
CA SER A 360 -6.18 5.42 16.64
C SER A 360 -5.81 5.69 18.10
N LEU A 361 -4.65 6.33 18.32
CA LEU A 361 -4.30 6.86 19.64
C LEU A 361 -5.22 7.99 20.09
N GLY A 362 -5.89 8.66 19.14
CA GLY A 362 -6.71 9.83 19.43
C GLY A 362 -5.89 11.08 19.81
N VAL A 363 -4.67 11.19 19.30
CA VAL A 363 -3.78 12.35 19.48
C VAL A 363 -3.74 13.11 18.15
N PRO A 364 -4.52 14.21 17.99
CA PRO A 364 -4.69 14.89 16.70
C PRO A 364 -3.38 15.42 16.08
N ALA A 365 -2.41 15.78 16.93
CA ALA A 365 -1.09 16.25 16.48
C ALA A 365 -0.29 15.19 15.70
N LEU A 366 -0.59 13.91 15.88
CA LEU A 366 0.08 12.79 15.21
C LEU A 366 -0.57 12.42 13.87
N ASP A 367 -1.84 12.79 13.63
CA ASP A 367 -2.57 12.40 12.42
C ASP A 367 -1.89 12.87 11.11
N PRO A 368 -1.35 14.13 11.02
CA PRO A 368 -0.63 14.57 9.83
C PRO A 368 0.70 13.85 9.60
N LEU A 369 1.23 13.19 10.62
CA LEU A 369 2.53 12.51 10.60
C LEU A 369 2.40 11.00 10.30
N VAL A 370 1.18 10.50 10.06
CA VAL A 370 0.94 9.10 9.66
C VAL A 370 1.65 8.81 8.34
N GLY A 371 2.48 7.76 8.33
CA GLY A 371 3.40 7.43 7.23
C GLY A 371 4.71 8.23 7.23
N GLN A 372 4.81 9.27 8.07
CA GLN A 372 5.98 10.15 8.21
C GLN A 372 6.57 10.08 9.64
N GLY A 373 6.76 8.87 10.13
CA GLY A 373 7.25 8.60 11.48
C GLY A 373 6.17 8.09 12.44
N VAL A 374 4.90 8.18 12.11
CA VAL A 374 3.79 7.56 12.86
C VAL A 374 3.21 6.41 12.06
N PHE A 375 3.21 5.19 12.61
CA PHE A 375 2.80 3.98 11.91
C PHE A 375 1.79 3.18 12.74
N TYR A 376 0.75 2.70 12.08
CA TYR A 376 -0.20 1.74 12.64
C TYR A 376 0.19 0.33 12.17
N GLY A 377 0.75 -0.48 13.07
CA GLY A 377 1.40 -1.74 12.74
C GLY A 377 2.92 -1.59 12.63
N ALA A 378 3.62 -2.68 12.44
CA ALA A 378 5.07 -2.68 12.17
C ALA A 378 5.36 -3.70 11.07
N THR A 379 5.95 -3.25 9.97
CA THR A 379 6.41 -4.12 8.89
C THR A 379 7.94 -4.23 8.88
N ALA A 380 8.48 -5.31 8.34
CA ALA A 380 9.92 -5.51 8.26
C ALA A 380 10.63 -4.40 7.47
N SER A 381 9.96 -3.85 6.45
CA SER A 381 10.52 -2.78 5.62
C SER A 381 10.60 -1.43 6.35
N GLU A 382 9.71 -1.19 7.31
CA GLU A 382 9.76 0.00 8.16
C GLU A 382 10.86 -0.09 9.19
N ALA A 383 11.11 -1.28 9.77
CA ALA A 383 12.19 -1.50 10.73
C ALA A 383 13.57 -1.14 10.14
N GLU A 384 13.84 -1.56 8.90
CA GLU A 384 15.09 -1.25 8.20
C GLU A 384 15.29 0.25 7.96
N ARG A 385 14.19 1.00 7.70
CA ARG A 385 14.22 2.46 7.48
C ARG A 385 14.72 3.23 8.71
N PHE A 386 14.46 2.69 9.90
CA PHE A 386 14.87 3.30 11.17
C PHE A 386 16.13 2.66 11.78
N SER A 387 17.00 2.09 10.95
CA SER A 387 18.27 1.55 11.38
C SER A 387 19.13 2.62 12.05
N GLY A 388 19.64 2.31 13.27
CA GLY A 388 20.44 3.23 14.08
C GLY A 388 19.67 4.39 14.71
N ARG A 389 18.33 4.42 14.62
CA ARG A 389 17.47 5.48 15.14
C ARG A 389 16.76 5.09 16.44
N SER A 390 16.17 6.08 17.12
CA SER A 390 15.36 5.88 18.32
C SER A 390 13.89 5.75 17.97
N VAL A 391 13.28 4.60 18.28
CA VAL A 391 11.90 4.32 17.94
C VAL A 391 11.06 3.97 19.17
N TYR A 392 9.77 4.27 19.08
CA TYR A 392 8.79 3.99 20.12
C TYR A 392 7.77 2.96 19.63
N VAL A 393 7.36 2.05 20.50
CA VAL A 393 6.29 1.07 20.24
C VAL A 393 5.20 1.27 21.28
N VAL A 394 3.96 1.43 20.86
CA VAL A 394 2.82 1.59 21.77
C VAL A 394 1.97 0.33 21.76
N GLY A 395 1.87 -0.32 22.91
CA GLY A 395 1.07 -1.53 23.08
C GLY A 395 1.62 -2.48 24.11
N ALA A 396 0.79 -3.42 24.57
CA ALA A 396 1.16 -4.40 25.61
C ALA A 396 0.87 -5.86 25.19
N GLY A 397 0.41 -6.09 23.96
CA GLY A 397 0.12 -7.46 23.48
C GLY A 397 1.26 -8.08 22.69
N ASN A 398 1.10 -9.33 22.28
CA ASN A 398 2.10 -10.08 21.51
C ASN A 398 2.58 -9.34 20.25
N SER A 399 1.69 -8.66 19.54
CA SER A 399 2.06 -7.88 18.34
C SER A 399 3.04 -6.75 18.67
N ALA A 400 2.85 -6.06 19.81
CA ALA A 400 3.74 -5.01 20.25
C ALA A 400 5.11 -5.59 20.69
N GLY A 401 5.10 -6.71 21.40
CA GLY A 401 6.32 -7.42 21.79
C GLY A 401 7.13 -7.89 20.57
N GLN A 402 6.49 -8.55 19.62
CA GLN A 402 7.14 -9.00 18.38
C GLN A 402 7.71 -7.83 17.58
N ALA A 403 6.98 -6.72 17.49
CA ALA A 403 7.45 -5.51 16.83
C ALA A 403 8.66 -4.89 17.55
N ALA A 404 8.62 -4.78 18.87
CA ALA A 404 9.73 -4.25 19.66
C ALA A 404 11.01 -5.07 19.48
N VAL A 405 10.90 -6.38 19.55
CA VAL A 405 12.00 -7.31 19.31
C VAL A 405 12.56 -7.20 17.89
N HIS A 406 11.67 -7.11 16.89
CA HIS A 406 12.08 -6.97 15.49
C HIS A 406 12.75 -5.62 15.23
N LEU A 407 12.17 -4.53 15.71
CA LEU A 407 12.75 -3.18 15.60
C LEU A 407 14.11 -3.07 16.28
N ALA A 408 14.29 -3.71 17.45
CA ALA A 408 15.54 -3.70 18.18
C ALA A 408 16.71 -4.37 17.45
N SER A 409 16.43 -5.17 16.42
CA SER A 409 17.46 -5.74 15.55
C SER A 409 18.06 -4.72 14.56
N HIS A 410 17.43 -3.56 14.42
CA HIS A 410 17.83 -2.50 13.49
C HIS A 410 18.03 -1.15 14.17
N ALA A 411 17.12 -0.75 15.03
CA ALA A 411 17.15 0.52 15.74
C ALA A 411 18.26 0.59 16.81
N SER A 412 18.75 1.78 17.10
CA SER A 412 19.69 2.02 18.20
C SER A 412 19.02 1.83 19.58
N SER A 413 17.77 2.24 19.70
CA SER A 413 16.95 2.07 20.90
C SER A 413 15.48 1.89 20.53
N VAL A 414 14.80 1.05 21.29
CA VAL A 414 13.35 0.83 21.21
C VAL A 414 12.75 1.08 22.58
N THR A 415 11.79 1.99 22.67
CA THR A 415 11.02 2.22 23.90
C THR A 415 9.61 1.67 23.75
N LEU A 416 9.26 0.66 24.53
CA LEU A 416 7.92 0.07 24.56
C LEU A 416 7.05 0.82 25.60
N LEU A 417 6.05 1.55 25.11
CA LEU A 417 5.12 2.32 25.93
C LEU A 417 3.88 1.48 26.29
N VAL A 418 3.68 1.25 27.58
CA VAL A 418 2.64 0.38 28.13
C VAL A 418 1.79 1.17 29.11
N ARG A 419 0.47 1.27 28.86
CA ARG A 419 -0.46 1.98 29.77
C ARG A 419 -0.73 1.24 31.08
N ARG A 420 -0.44 -0.05 31.14
CA ARG A 420 -0.64 -0.94 32.30
C ARG A 420 0.61 -1.02 33.16
N ASP A 421 0.49 -1.72 34.28
CA ASP A 421 1.59 -1.95 35.22
C ASP A 421 2.46 -3.15 34.84
N THR A 422 2.00 -4.00 33.92
CA THR A 422 2.69 -5.25 33.53
C THR A 422 2.39 -5.66 32.10
N LEU A 423 3.31 -6.42 31.50
CA LEU A 423 3.13 -7.09 30.20
C LEU A 423 2.44 -8.46 30.36
N ALA A 424 2.57 -9.10 31.50
CA ALA A 424 2.18 -10.50 31.73
C ALA A 424 0.67 -10.78 31.49
N GLU A 425 -0.19 -9.77 31.58
CA GLU A 425 -1.62 -9.92 31.35
C GLU A 425 -1.99 -10.17 29.87
N THR A 426 -1.17 -9.71 28.94
CA THR A 426 -1.53 -9.67 27.51
C THR A 426 -0.41 -10.11 26.56
N MET A 427 0.79 -10.37 27.09
CA MET A 427 1.95 -10.80 26.33
C MET A 427 2.43 -12.18 26.80
N SER A 428 2.82 -13.02 25.86
CA SER A 428 3.38 -14.35 26.14
C SER A 428 4.72 -14.25 26.84
N THR A 429 4.97 -15.13 27.81
CA THR A 429 6.18 -15.13 28.65
C THR A 429 7.46 -15.12 27.81
N TYR A 430 7.55 -15.94 26.76
CA TYR A 430 8.74 -16.00 25.91
C TYR A 430 9.09 -14.65 25.26
N LEU A 431 8.08 -13.81 24.94
CA LEU A 431 8.33 -12.47 24.38
C LEU A 431 8.79 -11.51 25.47
N ILE A 432 8.27 -11.63 26.67
CA ILE A 432 8.72 -10.84 27.83
C ILE A 432 10.19 -11.15 28.09
N ASP A 433 10.57 -12.43 28.17
CA ASP A 433 11.94 -12.88 28.36
C ASP A 433 12.86 -12.37 27.24
N GLU A 434 12.39 -12.36 26.00
CA GLU A 434 13.16 -11.86 24.86
C GLU A 434 13.34 -10.34 24.90
N ILE A 435 12.33 -9.59 25.34
CA ILE A 435 12.40 -8.13 25.53
C ILE A 435 13.39 -7.81 26.66
N GLU A 436 13.28 -8.49 27.80
CA GLU A 436 14.18 -8.28 28.95
C GLU A 436 15.64 -8.66 28.64
N GLY A 437 15.84 -9.64 27.76
CA GLY A 437 17.17 -10.06 27.31
C GLY A 437 17.88 -9.08 26.35
N ARG A 438 17.19 -8.03 25.86
CA ARG A 438 17.75 -7.08 24.91
C ARG A 438 18.09 -5.74 25.56
N SER A 439 19.36 -5.38 25.58
CA SER A 439 19.87 -4.14 26.21
C SER A 439 19.41 -2.84 25.53
N ASN A 440 18.90 -2.91 24.30
CA ASN A 440 18.41 -1.75 23.55
C ASN A 440 16.87 -1.65 23.51
N ILE A 441 16.16 -2.44 24.34
CA ILE A 441 14.72 -2.28 24.57
C ILE A 441 14.51 -1.78 25.99
N ASP A 442 13.81 -0.65 26.13
CA ASP A 442 13.32 -0.11 27.39
C ASP A 442 11.80 -0.22 27.48
N VAL A 443 11.25 -0.62 28.63
CA VAL A 443 9.80 -0.74 28.84
C VAL A 443 9.35 0.31 29.85
N ARG A 444 8.49 1.23 29.38
CA ARG A 444 7.92 2.28 30.22
C ARG A 444 6.46 1.97 30.51
N PHE A 445 6.22 1.52 31.73
CA PHE A 445 4.88 1.24 32.23
C PHE A 445 4.12 2.51 32.59
N ARG A 446 2.79 2.43 32.68
CA ARG A 446 1.88 3.54 33.00
C ARG A 446 2.10 4.78 32.16
N THR A 447 2.63 4.61 30.95
CA THR A 447 3.01 5.70 30.06
C THR A 447 2.14 5.73 28.80
N GLU A 448 1.67 6.90 28.44
CA GLU A 448 0.91 7.13 27.22
C GLU A 448 1.40 8.37 26.45
N ILE A 449 1.17 8.38 25.14
CA ILE A 449 1.47 9.54 24.30
C ILE A 449 0.27 10.49 24.36
N VAL A 450 0.50 11.75 24.67
CA VAL A 450 -0.53 12.79 24.76
C VAL A 450 -0.36 13.88 23.72
N ASP A 451 0.82 14.03 23.13
CA ASP A 451 1.11 15.00 22.06
C ASP A 451 2.32 14.56 21.24
N GLY A 452 2.57 15.22 20.13
CA GLY A 452 3.76 15.01 19.30
C GLY A 452 3.94 16.11 18.27
N SER A 453 5.16 16.27 17.76
CA SER A 453 5.46 17.30 16.78
C SER A 453 6.50 16.87 15.76
N GLY A 454 6.49 17.55 14.62
CA GLY A 454 7.44 17.35 13.53
C GLY A 454 7.11 18.22 12.32
N SER A 455 8.10 18.46 11.48
CA SER A 455 7.93 19.19 10.22
C SER A 455 8.24 18.23 9.07
N GLY A 456 7.20 17.68 8.45
CA GLY A 456 7.34 16.66 7.39
C GLY A 456 7.70 15.24 7.86
N SER A 457 8.14 15.09 9.12
CA SER A 457 8.33 13.80 9.79
C SER A 457 8.26 13.99 11.30
N LEU A 458 7.98 12.91 12.04
CA LEU A 458 7.99 12.92 13.49
C LEU A 458 9.37 13.36 14.02
N ALA A 459 9.39 14.24 15.00
CA ALA A 459 10.60 14.73 15.65
C ALA A 459 10.55 14.55 17.18
N THR A 460 9.37 14.75 17.80
CA THR A 460 9.20 14.60 19.25
C THR A 460 7.86 13.97 19.60
N LEU A 461 7.83 13.30 20.75
CA LEU A 461 6.62 12.82 21.41
C LEU A 461 6.53 13.43 22.81
N THR A 462 5.32 13.77 23.25
CA THR A 462 5.05 14.12 24.64
C THR A 462 4.41 12.93 25.33
N LEU A 463 5.11 12.41 26.31
CA LEU A 463 4.72 11.26 27.12
C LEU A 463 4.11 11.74 28.42
N ARG A 464 3.09 11.05 28.92
CA ARG A 464 2.48 11.29 30.24
C ARG A 464 2.51 10.01 31.05
N GLU A 465 2.99 10.10 32.31
CA GLU A 465 2.85 9.02 33.27
C GLU A 465 1.48 9.10 33.96
N ALA A 466 0.73 7.99 33.93
CA ALA A 466 -0.65 7.96 34.44
C ALA A 466 -0.76 8.11 35.98
N GLY A 467 0.31 7.79 36.73
CA GLY A 467 0.33 7.85 38.20
C GLY A 467 0.55 9.26 38.72
N SER A 468 1.55 9.96 38.22
CA SER A 468 1.94 11.31 38.63
C SER A 468 1.23 12.40 37.83
N GLY A 469 0.79 12.09 36.60
CA GLY A 469 0.33 13.08 35.63
C GLY A 469 1.45 13.91 35.02
N GLU A 470 2.71 13.64 35.36
CA GLU A 470 3.87 14.34 34.82
C GLU A 470 4.00 14.08 33.31
N THR A 471 4.39 15.12 32.59
CA THR A 471 4.64 15.04 31.16
C THR A 471 6.10 15.35 30.84
N GLU A 472 6.65 14.62 29.89
CA GLU A 472 7.98 14.90 29.34
C GLU A 472 7.93 14.86 27.81
N THR A 473 8.74 15.71 27.17
CA THR A 473 8.92 15.68 25.71
C THR A 473 10.23 15.01 25.37
N VAL A 474 10.16 13.98 24.53
CA VAL A 474 11.29 13.15 24.14
C VAL A 474 11.51 13.22 22.62
N PRO A 475 12.77 13.16 22.14
CA PRO A 475 13.02 13.02 20.72
C PRO A 475 12.56 11.62 20.23
N ALA A 476 11.97 11.57 19.04
CA ALA A 476 11.47 10.34 18.46
C ALA A 476 11.57 10.39 16.93
N ASP A 477 12.25 9.43 16.35
CA ASP A 477 12.34 9.28 14.89
C ASP A 477 11.11 8.56 14.33
N ALA A 478 10.52 7.62 15.10
CA ALA A 478 9.28 6.95 14.74
C ALA A 478 8.52 6.43 15.97
N VAL A 479 7.20 6.26 15.79
CA VAL A 479 6.32 5.56 16.71
C VAL A 479 5.47 4.54 15.96
N PHE A 480 5.45 3.30 16.48
CA PHE A 480 4.68 2.17 15.97
C PHE A 480 3.52 1.87 16.91
N ILE A 481 2.29 2.05 16.44
CA ILE A 481 1.07 1.96 17.24
C ILE A 481 0.44 0.59 17.06
N LEU A 482 0.49 -0.24 18.11
CA LEU A 482 0.04 -1.64 18.13
C LEU A 482 -0.96 -1.89 19.28
N ILE A 483 -1.95 -1.00 19.41
CA ILE A 483 -2.99 -1.03 20.46
C ILE A 483 -4.23 -1.84 20.06
N GLY A 484 -4.08 -2.68 19.04
CA GLY A 484 -5.10 -3.58 18.53
C GLY A 484 -5.85 -3.03 17.32
N ALA A 485 -6.62 -3.92 16.71
CA ALA A 485 -7.47 -3.63 15.56
C ALA A 485 -8.93 -3.96 15.90
N ARG A 486 -9.87 -3.28 15.25
CA ARG A 486 -11.31 -3.56 15.34
C ARG A 486 -11.83 -3.94 13.95
N PRO A 487 -12.58 -5.02 13.82
CA PRO A 487 -13.31 -5.31 12.60
C PRO A 487 -14.50 -4.37 12.44
N PHE A 488 -14.86 -4.03 11.20
CA PHE A 488 -16.04 -3.21 10.88
C PHE A 488 -17.29 -4.07 10.84
N THR A 489 -17.75 -4.53 12.01
CA THR A 489 -18.87 -5.47 12.15
C THR A 489 -20.04 -4.95 12.97
N GLU A 490 -19.99 -3.69 13.42
CA GLU A 490 -21.01 -3.09 14.28
C GLU A 490 -22.38 -2.94 13.57
N TRP A 491 -22.37 -2.85 12.23
CA TRP A 491 -23.57 -2.74 11.39
C TRP A 491 -24.25 -4.09 11.09
N LEU A 492 -23.57 -5.21 11.37
CA LEU A 492 -24.12 -6.55 11.16
C LEU A 492 -25.22 -6.84 12.17
N PRO A 493 -26.28 -7.58 11.76
CA PRO A 493 -27.32 -8.01 12.66
C PRO A 493 -26.79 -8.95 13.75
N ASP A 494 -27.54 -9.08 14.85
CA ASP A 494 -27.12 -9.90 16.00
C ASP A 494 -27.07 -11.40 15.68
N GLU A 495 -27.77 -11.83 14.65
CA GLU A 495 -27.72 -13.19 14.10
C GLU A 495 -26.32 -13.59 13.61
N VAL A 496 -25.49 -12.62 13.21
CA VAL A 496 -24.08 -12.86 12.89
C VAL A 496 -23.28 -12.76 14.19
N VAL A 497 -23.01 -13.91 14.78
CA VAL A 497 -22.29 -14.01 16.06
C VAL A 497 -20.84 -13.53 15.92
N ARG A 498 -20.43 -12.71 16.88
CA ARG A 498 -19.10 -12.13 16.99
C ARG A 498 -18.44 -12.54 18.31
N ASP A 499 -17.13 -12.66 18.30
CA ASP A 499 -16.39 -12.84 19.54
C ASP A 499 -16.37 -11.54 20.37
N ARG A 500 -15.79 -11.62 21.57
CA ARG A 500 -15.69 -10.47 22.50
C ARG A 500 -14.95 -9.25 21.95
N PHE A 501 -14.24 -9.40 20.84
CA PHE A 501 -13.49 -8.35 20.17
C PHE A 501 -14.18 -7.82 18.90
N GLY A 502 -15.34 -8.41 18.54
CA GLY A 502 -16.12 -8.04 17.36
C GLY A 502 -15.81 -8.83 16.09
N PHE A 503 -14.88 -9.81 16.13
CA PHE A 503 -14.58 -10.65 14.97
C PHE A 503 -15.69 -11.67 14.71
N VAL A 504 -16.02 -11.91 13.44
CA VAL A 504 -17.06 -12.86 13.04
C VAL A 504 -16.62 -14.29 13.32
N VAL A 505 -17.44 -15.02 14.05
CA VAL A 505 -17.26 -16.46 14.32
C VAL A 505 -17.76 -17.26 13.14
N THR A 506 -16.97 -18.23 12.67
CA THR A 506 -17.30 -19.07 11.50
C THR A 506 -17.09 -20.55 11.78
N GLY A 507 -17.73 -21.40 10.97
CA GLY A 507 -17.59 -22.84 11.04
C GLY A 507 -18.38 -23.50 12.17
N PRO A 508 -18.08 -24.76 12.51
CA PRO A 508 -18.79 -25.50 13.55
C PRO A 508 -18.65 -24.88 14.94
N GLY A 509 -19.74 -24.85 15.70
CA GLY A 509 -19.76 -24.35 17.08
C GLY A 509 -21.18 -24.18 17.61
N ASP A 510 -21.31 -23.84 18.90
CA ASP A 510 -22.60 -23.67 19.59
C ASP A 510 -23.44 -22.50 19.04
N HIS A 511 -22.81 -21.63 18.25
CA HIS A 511 -23.45 -20.49 17.57
C HIS A 511 -24.26 -20.90 16.35
N TRP A 512 -24.11 -22.14 15.83
CA TRP A 512 -24.80 -22.64 14.65
C TRP A 512 -26.14 -23.26 15.01
N GLN A 513 -27.22 -22.80 14.38
CA GLN A 513 -28.60 -23.24 14.69
C GLN A 513 -29.38 -23.81 13.50
N ALA A 514 -28.83 -23.75 12.28
CA ALA A 514 -29.49 -24.32 11.12
C ALA A 514 -29.41 -25.88 11.13
N PRO A 515 -30.35 -26.59 10.48
CA PRO A 515 -30.46 -28.04 10.54
C PRO A 515 -29.32 -28.81 9.80
N ARG A 516 -28.50 -28.13 9.05
CA ARG A 516 -27.30 -28.68 8.38
C ARG A 516 -26.02 -28.24 9.07
N PRO A 517 -24.88 -28.93 8.89
CA PRO A 517 -23.59 -28.42 9.35
C PRO A 517 -23.18 -27.12 8.61
N PRO A 518 -22.51 -26.19 9.28
CA PRO A 518 -21.98 -25.00 8.63
C PRO A 518 -20.76 -25.33 7.77
N PHE A 519 -20.50 -24.51 6.75
CA PHE A 519 -19.21 -24.51 6.07
C PHE A 519 -18.13 -23.84 6.93
N MET A 520 -16.86 -24.11 6.62
CA MET A 520 -15.72 -23.62 7.41
C MET A 520 -15.71 -22.08 7.56
N PHE A 521 -16.05 -21.37 6.50
CA PHE A 521 -16.07 -19.90 6.50
C PHE A 521 -17.48 -19.30 6.64
N GLU A 522 -18.48 -20.12 6.85
CA GLU A 522 -19.86 -19.66 7.05
C GLU A 522 -20.04 -19.16 8.49
N SER A 523 -20.69 -18.02 8.64
CA SER A 523 -21.07 -17.46 9.93
C SER A 523 -22.31 -18.16 10.51
N SER A 524 -22.77 -17.75 11.69
CA SER A 524 -24.03 -18.22 12.30
C SER A 524 -25.29 -17.91 11.47
N MET A 525 -25.22 -16.98 10.53
CA MET A 525 -26.29 -16.65 9.58
C MET A 525 -26.08 -17.39 8.27
N PRO A 526 -26.96 -18.33 7.86
CA PRO A 526 -26.80 -19.09 6.63
C PRO A 526 -26.66 -18.22 5.40
N GLY A 527 -25.69 -18.57 4.51
CA GLY A 527 -25.36 -17.81 3.30
C GLY A 527 -24.48 -16.60 3.53
N VAL A 528 -24.10 -16.32 4.78
CA VAL A 528 -23.14 -15.24 5.12
C VAL A 528 -21.79 -15.87 5.49
N PHE A 529 -20.78 -15.63 4.68
CA PHE A 529 -19.41 -16.11 4.87
C PHE A 529 -18.51 -14.99 5.36
N ALA A 530 -17.47 -15.29 6.13
CA ALA A 530 -16.48 -14.31 6.54
C ALA A 530 -15.06 -14.80 6.26
N VAL A 531 -14.22 -13.95 5.67
CA VAL A 531 -12.87 -14.29 5.22
C VAL A 531 -11.86 -13.17 5.54
N GLY A 532 -10.62 -13.55 5.74
CA GLY A 532 -9.54 -12.61 6.04
C GLY A 532 -9.61 -12.07 7.47
N ASP A 533 -9.13 -10.86 7.65
CA ASP A 533 -8.88 -10.29 8.98
C ASP A 533 -10.14 -10.06 9.83
N VAL A 534 -11.32 -9.99 9.22
CA VAL A 534 -12.60 -9.87 9.95
C VAL A 534 -12.99 -11.14 10.69
N ARG A 535 -12.47 -12.30 10.26
CA ARG A 535 -12.80 -13.60 10.84
C ARG A 535 -12.05 -13.85 12.15
N SER A 536 -12.75 -14.35 13.16
CA SER A 536 -12.15 -14.81 14.42
C SER A 536 -11.15 -15.94 14.17
N GLY A 537 -9.96 -15.83 14.73
CA GLY A 537 -8.88 -16.80 14.57
C GLY A 537 -8.16 -16.78 13.22
N SER A 538 -8.42 -15.82 12.32
CA SER A 538 -7.71 -15.71 11.04
C SER A 538 -6.23 -15.34 11.22
N VAL A 539 -5.38 -15.84 10.31
CA VAL A 539 -3.98 -15.45 10.23
C VAL A 539 -3.85 -14.14 9.47
N LYS A 540 -3.42 -13.07 10.13
CA LYS A 540 -3.31 -11.71 9.60
C LYS A 540 -2.14 -11.59 8.60
N ARG A 541 -2.27 -12.20 7.42
CA ARG A 541 -1.31 -12.17 6.31
C ARG A 541 -2.03 -12.06 4.98
N VAL A 542 -1.46 -11.33 4.04
CA VAL A 542 -2.04 -11.12 2.70
C VAL A 542 -2.29 -12.44 1.97
N ALA A 543 -1.32 -13.37 2.00
CA ALA A 543 -1.46 -14.68 1.36
C ALA A 543 -2.56 -15.53 2.02
N SER A 544 -2.66 -15.52 3.36
CA SER A 544 -3.72 -16.23 4.09
C SER A 544 -5.09 -15.65 3.77
N ALA A 545 -5.21 -14.32 3.75
CA ALA A 545 -6.45 -13.63 3.41
C ALA A 545 -6.91 -13.96 1.98
N ALA A 546 -5.99 -13.97 1.00
CA ALA A 546 -6.28 -14.37 -0.37
C ALA A 546 -6.70 -15.85 -0.46
N GLY A 547 -6.02 -16.73 0.28
CA GLY A 547 -6.35 -18.16 0.36
C GLY A 547 -7.75 -18.39 0.94
N GLU A 548 -8.10 -17.72 2.04
CA GLU A 548 -9.44 -17.82 2.63
C GLU A 548 -10.52 -17.34 1.64
N GLY A 549 -10.29 -16.24 0.93
CA GLY A 549 -11.22 -15.72 -0.07
C GLY A 549 -11.48 -16.72 -1.20
N SER A 550 -10.44 -17.37 -1.72
CA SER A 550 -10.57 -18.36 -2.79
C SER A 550 -11.29 -19.63 -2.32
N VAL A 551 -10.93 -20.18 -1.17
CA VAL A 551 -11.55 -21.41 -0.62
C VAL A 551 -13.01 -21.18 -0.25
N ALA A 552 -13.36 -19.99 0.24
CA ALA A 552 -14.74 -19.66 0.57
C ALA A 552 -15.67 -19.76 -0.65
N ILE A 553 -15.21 -19.42 -1.85
CA ILE A 553 -16.06 -19.49 -3.06
C ILE A 553 -16.43 -20.93 -3.42
N GLN A 554 -15.56 -21.90 -3.21
CA GLN A 554 -15.93 -23.30 -3.35
C GLN A 554 -17.11 -23.68 -2.42
N GLN A 555 -17.11 -23.17 -1.19
CA GLN A 555 -18.19 -23.41 -0.24
C GLN A 555 -19.47 -22.62 -0.62
N VAL A 556 -19.32 -21.43 -1.18
CA VAL A 556 -20.43 -20.64 -1.74
C VAL A 556 -21.14 -21.42 -2.85
N HIS A 557 -20.42 -22.04 -3.78
CA HIS A 557 -21.03 -22.89 -4.80
C HIS A 557 -21.82 -24.04 -4.21
N GLN A 558 -21.28 -24.74 -3.21
CA GLN A 558 -21.98 -25.81 -2.53
C GLN A 558 -23.26 -25.31 -1.84
N TYR A 559 -23.21 -24.12 -1.25
CA TYR A 559 -24.37 -23.50 -0.63
C TYR A 559 -25.46 -23.14 -1.65
N LEU A 560 -25.10 -22.48 -2.77
CA LEU A 560 -26.05 -22.11 -3.83
C LEU A 560 -26.70 -23.34 -4.47
N GLN A 561 -25.94 -24.41 -4.73
CA GLN A 561 -26.48 -25.68 -5.23
C GLN A 561 -27.49 -26.30 -4.27
N MET A 562 -27.28 -26.21 -2.95
CA MET A 562 -28.27 -26.71 -1.98
C MET A 562 -29.58 -25.88 -2.01
N LEU A 563 -29.52 -24.58 -2.27
CA LEU A 563 -30.71 -23.75 -2.42
C LEU A 563 -31.50 -24.14 -3.69
N GLU A 564 -30.83 -24.35 -4.82
CA GLU A 564 -31.46 -24.79 -6.07
C GLU A 564 -32.15 -26.15 -5.98
N ILE A 565 -31.61 -27.08 -5.16
CA ILE A 565 -32.21 -28.41 -4.95
C ILE A 565 -33.43 -28.34 -4.01
N ALA A 566 -33.44 -27.35 -3.08
CA ALA A 566 -34.49 -27.19 -2.09
C ALA A 566 -35.71 -26.39 -2.58
N GLY A 567 -35.59 -25.61 -3.69
CA GLY A 567 -36.64 -24.82 -4.34
C GLY A 567 -37.25 -25.56 -5.50
#